data_5b6881086faf38dffca8e9e1f66a68f2
#
_entry.id   5b6881086faf38dffca8e9e1f66a68f2
#
_cell.length_a   1.000
_cell.length_b   1.000
_cell.length_c   1.000
_cell.angle_alpha   90.00
_cell.angle_beta   90.00
_cell.angle_gamma   90.00
#
_symmetry.space_group_name_H-M   'P 1'
#
loop_
_entity.id
_entity.type
_entity.pdbx_description
1 polymer ?
#
loop_
_entity_poly.entity_id
_entity_poly.type
_entity_poly.pdbx_seq_one_letter_code
_entity_poly.pdbx_strand_id
1 'polypeptide(L)'
;VFVKLTSEGKEAHGSTPWEGIDANEQLMQTWQNIRGFYPYYSKKMPKPADTWVDTVHFAKIEGGAVANVIANHAEALLDFRLTEKSTLAGLEENLRKAAVEGVDWRIISAGRAVVMDENNPHIRAYKQLAEEYLGQPLEFEYIGGATDSRAFAERGSVVIMHSGSGDGMHAAGEYVVWQSVEQLAEIQRRFLQRLAENGF
;
A
#
# COMPACT_ATOMS: atom_id res chain seq x y z
N VAL A 1 -4.86 0.49 -1.60
CA VAL A 1 -6.04 1.17 -2.18
C VAL A 1 -5.62 2.55 -2.64
N PHE A 2 -5.96 2.90 -3.89
CA PHE A 2 -5.74 4.26 -4.39
C PHE A 2 -7.03 5.05 -4.36
N VAL A 3 -6.99 6.25 -3.77
CA VAL A 3 -8.13 7.15 -3.65
C VAL A 3 -7.79 8.48 -4.29
N LYS A 4 -8.62 8.93 -5.23
CA LYS A 4 -8.57 10.29 -5.77
C LYS A 4 -9.46 11.18 -4.93
N LEU A 5 -8.91 12.31 -4.47
CA LEU A 5 -9.68 13.43 -3.92
C LEU A 5 -9.80 14.50 -5.00
N THR A 6 -10.95 15.15 -5.07
CA THR A 6 -11.20 16.30 -5.93
C THR A 6 -11.88 17.37 -5.11
N SER A 7 -11.33 18.58 -5.11
CA SER A 7 -11.86 19.72 -4.39
C SER A 7 -12.30 20.79 -5.38
N GLU A 8 -13.53 21.26 -5.23
CA GLU A 8 -14.10 22.33 -6.02
C GLU A 8 -14.31 23.56 -5.14
N GLY A 9 -13.75 24.66 -5.57
CA GLY A 9 -13.80 25.94 -4.90
C GLY A 9 -14.37 27.07 -5.76
N LYS A 10 -14.01 28.30 -5.44
CA LYS A 10 -14.41 29.49 -6.18
C LYS A 10 -13.24 30.47 -6.30
N GLU A 11 -12.94 30.87 -7.52
CA GLU A 11 -11.92 31.88 -7.78
C GLU A 11 -12.20 33.20 -7.10
N ALA A 12 -11.15 33.85 -6.62
CA ALA A 12 -11.12 35.23 -6.18
C ALA A 12 -9.71 35.79 -6.32
N HIS A 13 -9.56 37.10 -6.24
CA HIS A 13 -8.23 37.70 -6.22
C HIS A 13 -7.52 37.35 -4.91
N GLY A 14 -6.24 37.03 -4.94
CA GLY A 14 -5.47 36.60 -3.76
C GLY A 14 -5.43 37.65 -2.61
N SER A 15 -5.72 38.94 -2.89
CA SER A 15 -5.83 39.99 -1.85
C SER A 15 -7.23 40.09 -1.21
N THR A 16 -8.24 39.38 -1.78
CA THR A 16 -9.62 39.34 -1.27
C THR A 16 -10.10 37.88 -1.13
N PRO A 17 -9.36 37.05 -0.37
CA PRO A 17 -9.66 35.60 -0.30
C PRO A 17 -11.05 35.27 0.26
N TRP A 18 -11.65 36.19 1.05
CA TRP A 18 -13.02 36.04 1.57
C TRP A 18 -14.13 36.12 0.51
N GLU A 19 -13.82 36.45 -0.74
CA GLU A 19 -14.75 36.43 -1.88
C GLU A 19 -14.73 35.09 -2.63
N GLY A 20 -13.71 34.24 -2.34
CA GLY A 20 -13.48 32.95 -2.94
C GLY A 20 -13.72 31.78 -1.98
N ILE A 21 -13.47 30.57 -2.50
CA ILE A 21 -13.39 29.33 -1.75
C ILE A 21 -12.14 28.60 -2.24
N ASP A 22 -11.16 28.44 -1.36
CA ASP A 22 -9.87 27.86 -1.75
C ASP A 22 -9.93 26.34 -1.75
N ALA A 23 -9.90 25.76 -2.96
CA ALA A 23 -9.90 24.30 -3.16
C ALA A 23 -8.64 23.65 -2.55
N ASN A 24 -7.50 24.33 -2.52
CA ASN A 24 -6.29 23.80 -1.89
C ASN A 24 -6.47 23.68 -0.37
N GLU A 25 -7.06 24.70 0.27
CA GLU A 25 -7.31 24.69 1.71
C GLU A 25 -8.30 23.58 2.10
N GLN A 26 -9.40 23.43 1.35
CA GLN A 26 -10.36 22.34 1.55
C GLN A 26 -9.69 20.96 1.43
N LEU A 27 -8.84 20.76 0.41
CA LEU A 27 -8.12 19.52 0.20
C LEU A 27 -7.15 19.23 1.36
N MET A 28 -6.43 20.24 1.82
CA MET A 28 -5.50 20.12 2.96
C MET A 28 -6.24 19.85 4.27
N GLN A 29 -7.40 20.46 4.50
CA GLN A 29 -8.24 20.18 5.67
C GLN A 29 -8.75 18.73 5.64
N THR A 30 -9.23 18.26 4.48
CA THR A 30 -9.63 16.86 4.30
C THR A 30 -8.47 15.92 4.59
N TRP A 31 -7.27 16.22 4.10
CA TRP A 31 -6.06 15.46 4.41
C TRP A 31 -5.76 15.40 5.93
N GLN A 32 -5.87 16.50 6.62
CA GLN A 32 -5.66 16.54 8.08
C GLN A 32 -6.68 15.65 8.80
N ASN A 33 -7.94 15.67 8.38
CA ASN A 33 -8.99 14.81 8.94
C ASN A 33 -8.70 13.32 8.66
N ILE A 34 -8.24 12.97 7.44
CA ILE A 34 -7.84 11.60 7.09
C ILE A 34 -6.72 11.10 8.01
N ARG A 35 -5.74 11.95 8.31
CA ARG A 35 -4.65 11.62 9.24
C ARG A 35 -5.10 11.36 10.68
N GLY A 36 -6.29 11.75 11.04
CA GLY A 36 -6.91 11.40 12.31
C GLY A 36 -7.29 9.91 12.38
N PHE A 37 -7.58 9.29 11.25
CA PHE A 37 -7.90 7.85 11.12
C PHE A 37 -6.69 7.02 10.72
N TYR A 38 -5.81 7.56 9.85
CA TYR A 38 -4.66 6.88 9.27
C TYR A 38 -3.39 7.67 9.56
N PRO A 39 -2.59 7.28 10.55
CA PRO A 39 -1.37 7.98 10.91
C PRO A 39 -0.42 8.11 9.71
N TYR A 40 0.14 9.30 9.54
CA TYR A 40 1.19 9.53 8.55
C TYR A 40 2.54 9.24 9.17
N TYR A 41 3.33 8.42 8.50
CA TYR A 41 4.69 8.10 8.89
C TYR A 41 5.70 8.72 7.93
N SER A 42 6.82 9.18 8.45
CA SER A 42 7.94 9.70 7.66
C SER A 42 9.27 9.33 8.32
N LYS A 43 10.36 9.46 7.57
CA LYS A 43 11.71 9.19 8.08
C LYS A 43 12.08 10.01 9.34
N LYS A 44 11.44 11.17 9.54
CA LYS A 44 11.66 12.04 10.70
C LYS A 44 10.82 11.67 11.92
N MET A 45 9.90 10.72 11.78
CA MET A 45 9.04 10.26 12.85
C MET A 45 9.56 8.92 13.40
N PRO A 46 9.31 8.60 14.67
CA PRO A 46 9.62 7.29 15.21
C PRO A 46 8.95 6.21 14.36
N LYS A 47 9.70 5.14 14.04
CA LYS A 47 9.12 3.94 13.43
C LYS A 47 8.13 3.35 14.44
N PRO A 48 6.91 2.95 14.03
CA PRO A 48 5.97 2.29 14.93
C PRO A 48 6.57 0.98 15.45
N ALA A 49 6.24 0.61 16.69
CA ALA A 49 6.69 -0.65 17.30
C ALA A 49 6.17 -1.86 16.52
N ASP A 50 4.90 -1.82 16.09
CA ASP A 50 4.35 -2.74 15.12
C ASP A 50 4.47 -2.09 13.73
N THR A 51 5.15 -2.76 12.81
CA THR A 51 5.32 -2.28 11.43
C THR A 51 4.21 -2.75 10.50
N TRP A 52 3.33 -3.66 10.96
CA TRP A 52 2.15 -4.09 10.23
C TRP A 52 0.95 -3.22 10.62
N VAL A 53 0.95 -2.00 10.08
CA VAL A 53 -0.05 -0.97 10.36
C VAL A 53 -0.56 -0.36 9.06
N ASP A 54 -1.79 0.16 9.11
CA ASP A 54 -2.32 0.93 7.99
C ASP A 54 -1.50 2.19 7.79
N THR A 55 -1.23 2.52 6.54
CA THR A 55 -0.52 3.75 6.17
C THR A 55 -1.24 4.52 5.07
N VAL A 56 -0.98 5.81 4.99
CA VAL A 56 -1.45 6.68 3.91
C VAL A 56 -0.40 7.71 3.55
N HIS A 57 -0.27 8.03 2.27
CA HIS A 57 0.54 9.15 1.81
C HIS A 57 -0.03 9.77 0.53
N PHE A 58 0.42 11.00 0.23
CA PHE A 58 0.19 11.59 -1.09
C PHE A 58 1.06 10.89 -2.13
N ALA A 59 0.44 10.27 -3.12
CA ALA A 59 1.12 9.83 -4.33
C ALA A 59 1.25 10.99 -5.33
N LYS A 60 0.26 11.89 -5.36
CA LYS A 60 0.25 13.11 -6.17
C LYS A 60 -0.65 14.16 -5.51
N ILE A 61 -0.29 15.42 -5.66
CA ILE A 61 -1.13 16.57 -5.26
C ILE A 61 -0.88 17.72 -6.25
N GLU A 62 -1.96 18.36 -6.67
CA GLU A 62 -1.90 19.52 -7.54
C GLU A 62 -3.14 20.40 -7.32
N GLY A 63 -2.99 21.72 -7.48
CA GLY A 63 -4.09 22.68 -7.36
C GLY A 63 -3.67 24.11 -7.63
N GLY A 64 -4.64 24.89 -8.11
CA GLY A 64 -4.43 26.27 -8.56
C GLY A 64 -3.67 26.39 -9.89
N ALA A 65 -3.90 27.50 -10.60
CA ALA A 65 -3.28 27.75 -11.90
C ALA A 65 -2.30 28.94 -11.87
N VAL A 66 -2.59 29.98 -11.08
CA VAL A 66 -1.80 31.21 -11.00
C VAL A 66 -1.68 31.72 -9.57
N ALA A 67 -0.55 32.35 -9.27
CA ALA A 67 -0.17 32.68 -7.89
C ALA A 67 -1.05 33.74 -7.19
N ASN A 68 -1.73 34.58 -7.92
CA ASN A 68 -2.53 35.68 -7.40
C ASN A 68 -4.05 35.44 -7.46
N VAL A 69 -4.46 34.20 -7.69
CA VAL A 69 -5.86 33.77 -7.73
C VAL A 69 -6.09 32.61 -6.77
N ILE A 70 -7.16 32.69 -5.99
CA ILE A 70 -7.62 31.59 -5.12
C ILE A 70 -7.99 30.39 -6.00
N ALA A 71 -7.48 29.23 -5.63
CA ALA A 71 -7.69 28.00 -6.41
C ALA A 71 -9.16 27.58 -6.42
N ASN A 72 -9.75 27.46 -7.60
CA ASN A 72 -11.10 26.92 -7.76
C ASN A 72 -11.15 25.42 -7.91
N HIS A 73 -9.98 24.78 -8.13
CA HIS A 73 -9.87 23.33 -8.29
C HIS A 73 -8.56 22.81 -7.72
N ALA A 74 -8.63 21.66 -7.05
CA ALA A 74 -7.46 20.92 -6.58
C ALA A 74 -7.73 19.43 -6.59
N GLU A 75 -6.68 18.63 -6.81
CA GLU A 75 -6.76 17.17 -6.83
C GLU A 75 -5.61 16.55 -6.02
N ALA A 76 -5.89 15.39 -5.42
CA ALA A 76 -4.86 14.54 -4.86
C ALA A 76 -5.11 13.08 -5.17
N LEU A 77 -4.03 12.32 -5.30
CA LEU A 77 -4.05 10.86 -5.29
C LEU A 77 -3.39 10.39 -4.00
N LEU A 78 -4.14 9.63 -3.21
CA LEU A 78 -3.69 9.02 -1.98
C LEU A 78 -3.42 7.54 -2.20
N ASP A 79 -2.31 7.03 -1.65
CA ASP A 79 -2.01 5.60 -1.57
C ASP A 79 -2.22 5.15 -0.11
N PHE A 80 -3.24 4.32 0.10
CA PHE A 80 -3.51 3.64 1.36
C PHE A 80 -2.96 2.23 1.30
N ARG A 81 -2.21 1.83 2.32
CA ARG A 81 -1.83 0.45 2.57
C ARG A 81 -2.59 -0.03 3.78
N LEU A 82 -3.56 -0.91 3.54
CA LEU A 82 -4.46 -1.44 4.56
C LEU A 82 -4.02 -2.85 4.93
N THR A 83 -3.98 -3.13 6.23
CA THR A 83 -3.80 -4.48 6.78
C THR A 83 -5.13 -5.24 6.70
N GLU A 84 -5.13 -6.52 7.05
CA GLU A 84 -6.35 -7.35 7.14
C GLU A 84 -7.33 -6.88 8.22
N LYS A 85 -6.87 -6.04 9.15
CA LYS A 85 -7.69 -5.46 10.23
C LYS A 85 -8.64 -4.38 9.73
N SER A 86 -8.33 -3.81 8.55
CA SER A 86 -9.12 -2.75 7.93
C SER A 86 -9.90 -3.24 6.73
N THR A 87 -11.11 -2.73 6.57
CA THR A 87 -12.02 -3.08 5.47
C THR A 87 -12.18 -1.90 4.51
N LEU A 88 -12.52 -2.21 3.26
CA LEU A 88 -12.83 -1.17 2.26
C LEU A 88 -14.03 -0.31 2.71
N ALA A 89 -15.07 -0.93 3.28
CA ALA A 89 -16.23 -0.20 3.82
C ALA A 89 -15.85 0.73 4.97
N GLY A 90 -14.92 0.32 5.84
CA GLY A 90 -14.37 1.16 6.90
C GLY A 90 -13.57 2.35 6.35
N LEU A 91 -12.78 2.13 5.29
CA LEU A 91 -12.09 3.21 4.59
C LEU A 91 -13.09 4.21 4.00
N GLU A 92 -14.13 3.74 3.30
CA GLU A 92 -15.18 4.60 2.73
C GLU A 92 -15.90 5.43 3.80
N GLU A 93 -16.20 4.83 4.94
CA GLU A 93 -16.82 5.54 6.07
C GLU A 93 -15.89 6.63 6.63
N ASN A 94 -14.60 6.32 6.80
CA ASN A 94 -13.61 7.29 7.27
C ASN A 94 -13.40 8.43 6.26
N LEU A 95 -13.36 8.13 4.96
CA LEU A 95 -13.27 9.14 3.90
C LEU A 95 -14.50 10.07 3.92
N ARG A 96 -15.70 9.52 4.10
CA ARG A 96 -16.94 10.32 4.21
C ARG A 96 -16.92 11.24 5.44
N LYS A 97 -16.36 10.79 6.56
CA LYS A 97 -16.21 11.61 7.76
C LYS A 97 -15.11 12.66 7.64
N ALA A 98 -14.07 12.37 6.86
CA ALA A 98 -12.92 13.24 6.68
C ALA A 98 -13.16 14.35 5.66
N ALA A 99 -13.90 14.07 4.59
CA ALA A 99 -14.17 15.01 3.51
C ALA A 99 -14.93 16.23 4.04
N VAL A 100 -14.38 17.43 3.79
CA VAL A 100 -15.08 18.69 4.06
C VAL A 100 -15.99 19.05 2.89
N GLU A 101 -16.85 20.04 3.08
CA GLU A 101 -17.70 20.59 2.00
C GLU A 101 -16.83 21.00 0.80
N GLY A 102 -17.28 20.67 -0.41
CA GLY A 102 -16.54 20.92 -1.66
C GLY A 102 -15.51 19.87 -2.02
N VAL A 103 -15.29 18.85 -1.18
CA VAL A 103 -14.36 17.75 -1.48
C VAL A 103 -15.10 16.45 -1.71
N ASP A 104 -14.93 15.90 -2.91
CA ASP A 104 -15.36 14.55 -3.29
C ASP A 104 -14.18 13.58 -3.29
N TRP A 105 -14.51 12.28 -3.18
CA TRP A 105 -13.51 11.22 -3.26
C TRP A 105 -13.99 10.04 -4.10
N ARG A 106 -13.04 9.35 -4.70
CA ARG A 106 -13.31 8.15 -5.48
C ARG A 106 -12.18 7.13 -5.30
N ILE A 107 -12.53 5.88 -5.03
CA ILE A 107 -11.59 4.76 -5.06
C ILE A 107 -11.26 4.45 -6.53
N ILE A 108 -9.98 4.53 -6.89
CA ILE A 108 -9.48 4.25 -8.24
C ILE A 108 -9.11 2.78 -8.38
N SER A 109 -8.52 2.21 -7.33
CA SER A 109 -8.11 0.81 -7.30
C SER A 109 -8.12 0.32 -5.86
N ALA A 110 -8.59 -0.90 -5.68
CA ALA A 110 -8.61 -1.56 -4.38
C ALA A 110 -8.11 -3.00 -4.50
N GLY A 111 -7.57 -3.52 -3.40
CA GLY A 111 -7.20 -4.92 -3.22
C GLY A 111 -7.11 -5.20 -1.72
N ARG A 112 -7.30 -6.45 -1.34
CA ARG A 112 -7.17 -6.89 0.05
C ARG A 112 -5.73 -7.24 0.38
N ALA A 113 -5.36 -7.15 1.66
CA ALA A 113 -4.14 -7.74 2.16
C ALA A 113 -4.19 -9.26 1.96
N VAL A 114 -3.06 -9.84 1.56
CA VAL A 114 -2.90 -11.30 1.47
C VAL A 114 -2.23 -11.75 2.75
N VAL A 115 -2.94 -12.53 3.56
CA VAL A 115 -2.40 -13.14 4.78
C VAL A 115 -2.29 -14.64 4.53
N MET A 116 -1.10 -15.18 4.69
CA MET A 116 -0.84 -16.60 4.56
C MET A 116 -1.16 -17.33 5.88
N ASP A 117 -1.81 -18.48 5.77
CA ASP A 117 -1.94 -19.39 6.91
C ASP A 117 -0.64 -20.20 7.05
N GLU A 118 0.18 -19.84 8.02
CA GLU A 118 1.45 -20.54 8.33
C GLU A 118 1.27 -22.04 8.62
N ASN A 119 0.06 -22.44 9.00
CA ASN A 119 -0.28 -23.85 9.25
C ASN A 119 -0.70 -24.61 8.01
N ASN A 120 -0.86 -23.94 6.87
CA ASN A 120 -1.19 -24.59 5.61
C ASN A 120 -0.10 -25.62 5.25
N PRO A 121 -0.47 -26.89 4.91
CA PRO A 121 0.50 -27.96 4.66
C PRO A 121 1.45 -27.66 3.49
N HIS A 122 0.99 -26.97 2.46
CA HIS A 122 1.83 -26.59 1.31
C HIS A 122 2.86 -25.51 1.70
N ILE A 123 2.46 -24.55 2.52
CA ILE A 123 3.35 -23.48 3.03
C ILE A 123 4.42 -24.10 3.92
N ARG A 124 4.03 -25.00 4.84
CA ARG A 124 4.99 -25.74 5.69
C ARG A 124 5.97 -26.59 4.88
N ALA A 125 5.46 -27.33 3.90
CA ALA A 125 6.29 -28.18 3.05
C ALA A 125 7.30 -27.35 2.23
N TYR A 126 6.87 -26.21 1.70
CA TYR A 126 7.75 -25.28 1.00
C TYR A 126 8.83 -24.72 1.93
N LYS A 127 8.41 -24.21 3.11
CA LYS A 127 9.32 -23.64 4.10
C LYS A 127 10.38 -24.65 4.51
N GLN A 128 9.98 -25.87 4.86
CA GLN A 128 10.90 -26.94 5.25
C GLN A 128 11.91 -27.26 4.13
N LEU A 129 11.46 -27.40 2.91
CA LEU A 129 12.33 -27.69 1.75
C LEU A 129 13.31 -26.52 1.52
N ALA A 130 12.86 -25.28 1.65
CA ALA A 130 13.70 -24.11 1.48
C ALA A 130 14.76 -24.01 2.59
N GLU A 131 14.39 -24.27 3.85
CA GLU A 131 15.31 -24.31 4.98
C GLU A 131 16.37 -25.41 4.86
N GLU A 132 15.96 -26.62 4.43
CA GLU A 132 16.87 -27.73 4.14
C GLU A 132 17.87 -27.39 3.03
N TYR A 133 17.42 -26.72 1.97
CA TYR A 133 18.27 -26.33 0.85
C TYR A 133 19.25 -25.19 1.20
N LEU A 134 18.76 -24.20 1.95
CA LEU A 134 19.57 -23.03 2.34
C LEU A 134 20.48 -23.29 3.54
N GLY A 135 20.20 -24.34 4.33
CA GLY A 135 20.95 -24.67 5.56
C GLY A 135 20.72 -23.67 6.70
N GLN A 136 19.63 -22.93 6.67
CA GLN A 136 19.27 -21.94 7.70
C GLN A 136 17.75 -21.83 7.87
N PRO A 137 17.26 -21.46 9.08
CA PRO A 137 15.84 -21.23 9.29
C PRO A 137 15.35 -20.02 8.52
N LEU A 138 14.08 -20.08 8.09
CA LEU A 138 13.35 -18.98 7.46
C LEU A 138 12.23 -18.51 8.39
N GLU A 139 12.02 -17.20 8.43
CA GLU A 139 10.92 -16.61 9.18
C GLU A 139 9.88 -16.00 8.23
N PHE A 140 8.64 -15.95 8.69
CA PHE A 140 7.59 -15.23 7.97
C PHE A 140 7.67 -13.75 8.32
N GLU A 141 7.52 -12.91 7.31
CA GLU A 141 7.51 -11.45 7.47
C GLU A 141 6.24 -10.86 6.86
N TYR A 142 5.77 -9.79 7.47
CA TYR A 142 4.75 -8.93 6.88
C TYR A 142 5.41 -7.85 6.03
N ILE A 143 5.01 -7.77 4.75
CA ILE A 143 5.51 -6.77 3.82
C ILE A 143 4.38 -5.85 3.35
N GLY A 144 4.60 -4.54 3.40
CA GLY A 144 3.61 -3.53 2.97
C GLY A 144 3.48 -3.37 1.45
N GLY A 145 4.20 -4.17 0.66
CA GLY A 145 4.17 -4.13 -0.79
C GLY A 145 2.87 -4.71 -1.36
N ALA A 146 2.38 -4.15 -2.48
CA ALA A 146 1.30 -4.77 -3.24
C ALA A 146 1.88 -5.83 -4.20
N THR A 147 1.16 -6.94 -4.34
CA THR A 147 1.54 -8.03 -5.24
C THR A 147 0.33 -8.53 -6.05
N ASP A 148 0.57 -9.01 -7.25
CA ASP A 148 -0.46 -9.60 -8.11
C ASP A 148 -0.98 -10.94 -7.58
N SER A 149 -0.29 -11.55 -6.62
CA SER A 149 -0.73 -12.77 -5.93
C SER A 149 -2.10 -12.60 -5.24
N ARG A 150 -2.51 -11.38 -4.92
CA ARG A 150 -3.85 -11.07 -4.38
C ARG A 150 -4.98 -11.61 -5.25
N ALA A 151 -4.83 -11.54 -6.58
CA ALA A 151 -5.86 -12.01 -7.52
C ALA A 151 -6.04 -13.53 -7.46
N PHE A 152 -5.01 -14.26 -7.09
CA PHE A 152 -5.05 -15.71 -6.86
C PHE A 152 -5.58 -16.04 -5.47
N ALA A 153 -5.13 -15.32 -4.43
CA ALA A 153 -5.60 -15.48 -3.06
C ALA A 153 -7.12 -15.23 -2.94
N GLU A 154 -7.65 -14.22 -3.62
CA GLU A 154 -9.09 -13.93 -3.67
C GLU A 154 -9.92 -15.07 -4.29
N ARG A 155 -9.29 -15.94 -5.07
CA ARG A 155 -9.89 -17.16 -5.64
C ARG A 155 -9.64 -18.43 -4.83
N GLY A 156 -9.07 -18.28 -3.62
CA GLY A 156 -8.80 -19.40 -2.72
C GLY A 156 -7.50 -20.13 -3.00
N SER A 157 -6.62 -19.60 -3.85
CA SER A 157 -5.29 -20.19 -4.05
C SER A 157 -4.40 -19.99 -2.83
N VAL A 158 -3.61 -21.00 -2.50
CA VAL A 158 -2.52 -20.86 -1.53
C VAL A 158 -1.41 -20.05 -2.18
N VAL A 159 -1.00 -18.97 -1.51
CA VAL A 159 0.04 -18.07 -2.01
C VAL A 159 1.28 -18.21 -1.16
N ILE A 160 2.43 -18.41 -1.80
CA ILE A 160 3.75 -18.39 -1.17
C ILE A 160 4.55 -17.29 -1.85
N MET A 161 5.00 -16.32 -1.07
CA MET A 161 5.90 -15.26 -1.53
C MET A 161 7.28 -15.48 -0.94
N HIS A 162 8.26 -15.73 -1.79
CA HIS A 162 9.66 -15.87 -1.43
C HIS A 162 10.49 -15.11 -2.45
N SER A 163 11.27 -14.15 -2.00
CA SER A 163 12.11 -13.31 -2.86
C SER A 163 13.59 -13.58 -2.65
N GLY A 164 14.40 -13.25 -3.65
CA GLY A 164 15.85 -13.22 -3.50
C GLY A 164 16.29 -12.11 -2.54
N SER A 165 17.51 -12.24 -2.03
CA SER A 165 18.12 -11.23 -1.16
C SER A 165 18.54 -10.01 -1.98
N GLY A 166 18.29 -8.82 -1.46
CA GLY A 166 18.64 -7.55 -2.10
C GLY A 166 18.29 -6.37 -1.20
N ASP A 167 18.52 -5.18 -1.68
CA ASP A 167 18.19 -3.94 -0.95
C ASP A 167 17.93 -2.79 -1.92
N GLY A 168 17.43 -1.66 -1.38
CA GLY A 168 17.23 -0.42 -2.13
C GLY A 168 15.97 -0.40 -3.00
N MET A 169 14.94 -1.18 -2.68
CA MET A 169 13.69 -1.22 -3.45
C MET A 169 13.16 0.19 -3.74
N HIS A 170 12.92 0.49 -5.03
CA HIS A 170 12.49 1.79 -5.55
C HIS A 170 13.47 2.95 -5.32
N ALA A 171 14.72 2.68 -4.98
CA ALA A 171 15.75 3.69 -4.80
C ALA A 171 16.87 3.57 -5.85
N ALA A 172 17.65 4.65 -6.01
CA ALA A 172 18.87 4.58 -6.79
C ALA A 172 19.84 3.60 -6.13
N GLY A 173 20.38 2.66 -6.91
CA GLY A 173 21.26 1.61 -6.40
C GLY A 173 20.55 0.36 -5.91
N GLU A 174 19.27 0.18 -6.23
CA GLU A 174 18.55 -1.09 -6.02
C GLU A 174 19.34 -2.26 -6.63
N TYR A 175 19.48 -3.33 -5.86
CA TYR A 175 20.18 -4.52 -6.30
C TYR A 175 19.56 -5.80 -5.77
N VAL A 176 19.83 -6.91 -6.45
CA VAL A 176 19.56 -8.27 -5.99
C VAL A 176 20.85 -9.09 -6.00
N VAL A 177 21.03 -9.96 -5.03
CA VAL A 177 22.14 -10.92 -4.98
C VAL A 177 21.81 -12.06 -5.93
N TRP A 178 22.54 -12.16 -7.06
CA TRP A 178 22.23 -13.14 -8.13
C TRP A 178 22.16 -14.58 -7.63
N GLN A 179 23.10 -14.97 -6.75
CA GLN A 179 23.09 -16.31 -6.15
C GLN A 179 21.76 -16.65 -5.45
N SER A 180 21.13 -15.67 -4.80
CA SER A 180 19.83 -15.88 -4.12
C SER A 180 18.70 -16.13 -5.12
N VAL A 181 18.78 -15.55 -6.32
CA VAL A 181 17.81 -15.81 -7.41
C VAL A 181 17.96 -17.22 -7.93
N GLU A 182 19.20 -17.72 -8.11
CA GLU A 182 19.46 -19.10 -8.53
C GLU A 182 18.98 -20.09 -7.46
N GLN A 183 19.24 -19.81 -6.19
CA GLN A 183 18.76 -20.62 -5.06
C GLN A 183 17.23 -20.67 -5.03
N LEU A 184 16.56 -19.53 -5.20
CA LEU A 184 15.11 -19.46 -5.25
C LEU A 184 14.52 -20.30 -6.39
N ALA A 185 15.10 -20.21 -7.59
CA ALA A 185 14.68 -21.00 -8.75
C ALA A 185 14.83 -22.50 -8.48
N GLU A 186 15.91 -22.93 -7.85
CA GLU A 186 16.13 -24.35 -7.50
C GLU A 186 15.17 -24.83 -6.41
N ILE A 187 14.88 -24.03 -5.39
CA ILE A 187 13.88 -24.34 -4.36
C ILE A 187 12.50 -24.54 -5.01
N GLN A 188 12.09 -23.63 -5.89
CA GLN A 188 10.80 -23.72 -6.59
C GLN A 188 10.73 -24.96 -7.46
N ARG A 189 11.79 -25.27 -8.21
CA ARG A 189 11.87 -26.47 -9.04
C ARG A 189 11.72 -27.75 -8.20
N ARG A 190 12.43 -27.86 -7.09
CA ARG A 190 12.32 -29.02 -6.17
C ARG A 190 10.94 -29.14 -5.56
N PHE A 191 10.36 -28.01 -5.16
CA PHE A 191 9.01 -28.01 -4.60
C PHE A 191 7.96 -28.50 -5.60
N LEU A 192 8.01 -28.02 -6.85
CA LEU A 192 7.10 -28.48 -7.92
C LEU A 192 7.27 -29.97 -8.22
N GLN A 193 8.51 -30.50 -8.22
CA GLN A 193 8.75 -31.92 -8.36
C GLN A 193 8.12 -32.72 -7.21
N ARG A 194 8.32 -32.26 -5.97
CA ARG A 194 7.72 -32.92 -4.79
C ARG A 194 6.20 -32.92 -4.83
N LEU A 195 5.58 -31.84 -5.31
CA LEU A 195 4.13 -31.79 -5.53
C LEU A 195 3.66 -32.82 -6.57
N ALA A 196 4.39 -32.93 -7.68
CA ALA A 196 4.05 -33.87 -8.76
C ALA A 196 4.17 -35.35 -8.33
N GLU A 197 5.16 -35.66 -7.46
CA GLU A 197 5.42 -37.04 -7.00
C GLU A 197 4.44 -37.48 -5.90
N ASN A 198 4.01 -36.59 -5.02
CA ASN A 198 3.23 -36.92 -3.83
C ASN A 198 1.71 -36.71 -4.01
N GLY A 199 1.26 -36.16 -5.11
CA GLY A 199 -0.17 -35.98 -5.41
C GLY A 199 -0.92 -35.18 -4.35
N PHE A 200 -0.57 -33.90 -4.23
CA PHE A 200 -1.30 -32.98 -3.35
C PHE A 200 -2.64 -32.57 -3.95
#